data_f6edd76e01fce45201f6378e24bebaaa
#
_entry.id   f6edd76e01fce45201f6378e24bebaaa
#
_cell.length_a   1.000
_cell.length_b   1.000
_cell.length_c   1.000
_cell.angle_alpha   90.00
_cell.angle_beta   90.00
_cell.angle_gamma   90.00
#
_symmetry.space_group_name_H-M   'P 1'
#
loop_
_entity.id
_entity.type
_entity.pdbx_description
1 polymer ?
#
loop_
_entity_poly.entity_id
_entity_poly.type
_entity_poly.pdbx_seq_one_letter_code
_entity_poly.pdbx_strand_id
1 'polypeptide(L)'
;MGQKVSPIGLRMGINKTWESKWFADKKNFAEFLENDVKIRKFLFAKLKDAAVASIIIERSNGKTEVIVNTAKPGVVIGHNGEEIEKIKKELSKLVKEDVQISIMEVKNPDMNARLVAEGIARQIENRASFRVAQKRAIRNTMKAGAKGIKTAVSGRLGGADMARTEGYSEGNIPLHTIRADVDYAHVEADTTYGKIGVKVWIYKGEILAKKNEGGKKDGSNSKKN
;
A
#
# COMPACT_ATOMS: atom_id res chain seq x y z
N MET A 1 15.98 14.76 -18.99
CA MET A 1 15.32 14.66 -17.66
C MET A 1 15.93 13.48 -16.91
N GLY A 2 16.37 13.68 -15.64
CA GLY A 2 16.92 12.62 -14.83
C GLY A 2 15.91 11.56 -14.42
N GLN A 3 16.38 10.39 -14.00
CA GLN A 3 15.53 9.33 -13.45
C GLN A 3 14.91 9.75 -12.12
N LYS A 4 13.66 9.33 -11.88
CA LYS A 4 12.93 9.61 -10.65
C LYS A 4 13.03 8.40 -9.72
N VAL A 5 13.39 8.65 -8.46
CA VAL A 5 13.42 7.63 -7.42
C VAL A 5 12.00 7.31 -6.94
N SER A 6 11.78 6.07 -6.49
CA SER A 6 10.50 5.68 -5.87
C SER A 6 10.24 6.53 -4.61
N PRO A 7 9.07 7.15 -4.48
CA PRO A 7 8.72 7.94 -3.30
C PRO A 7 8.76 7.16 -2.00
N ILE A 8 8.43 5.86 -2.04
CA ILE A 8 8.47 4.97 -0.87
C ILE A 8 9.93 4.71 -0.49
N GLY A 9 10.78 4.33 -1.46
CA GLY A 9 12.18 4.03 -1.19
C GLY A 9 12.96 5.23 -0.65
N LEU A 10 12.69 6.45 -1.15
CA LEU A 10 13.32 7.68 -0.64
C LEU A 10 13.00 7.96 0.83
N ARG A 11 11.84 7.50 1.31
CA ARG A 11 11.32 7.78 2.65
C ARG A 11 11.44 6.60 3.61
N MET A 12 12.01 5.50 3.14
CA MET A 12 12.24 4.31 3.95
C MET A 12 13.20 4.62 5.10
N GLY A 13 12.82 4.20 6.32
CA GLY A 13 13.59 4.47 7.53
C GLY A 13 13.39 5.87 8.14
N ILE A 14 12.68 6.78 7.47
CA ILE A 14 12.38 8.12 7.97
C ILE A 14 10.92 8.22 8.40
N ASN A 15 9.98 8.13 7.45
CA ASN A 15 8.54 8.16 7.71
C ASN A 15 7.78 6.96 7.15
N LYS A 16 8.47 6.06 6.45
CA LYS A 16 7.94 4.76 6.01
C LYS A 16 8.76 3.64 6.62
N THR A 17 8.10 2.54 6.97
CA THR A 17 8.73 1.32 7.49
C THR A 17 8.61 0.18 6.48
N TRP A 18 9.37 -0.88 6.69
CA TRP A 18 9.33 -2.08 5.87
C TRP A 18 8.01 -2.83 6.04
N GLU A 19 7.55 -3.44 4.97
CA GLU A 19 6.36 -4.32 5.02
C GLU A 19 6.69 -5.71 5.57
N SER A 20 7.95 -6.16 5.48
CA SER A 20 8.45 -7.36 6.14
C SER A 20 9.26 -6.93 7.36
N LYS A 21 8.81 -7.31 8.55
CA LYS A 21 9.40 -6.92 9.84
C LYS A 21 9.93 -8.15 10.55
N TRP A 22 11.10 -8.58 10.15
CA TRP A 22 11.79 -9.70 10.77
C TRP A 22 13.30 -9.58 10.57
N PHE A 23 14.03 -10.32 11.36
CA PHE A 23 15.47 -10.49 11.28
C PHE A 23 15.79 -11.98 11.09
N ALA A 24 16.77 -12.31 10.27
CA ALA A 24 17.22 -13.66 10.06
C ALA A 24 18.73 -13.72 9.88
N ASP A 25 19.32 -14.83 10.31
CA ASP A 25 20.72 -15.14 10.06
C ASP A 25 20.96 -15.38 8.56
N LYS A 26 22.22 -15.25 8.14
CA LYS A 26 22.64 -15.38 6.76
C LYS A 26 22.21 -16.72 6.11
N LYS A 27 22.06 -17.78 6.89
CA LYS A 27 21.63 -19.12 6.42
C LYS A 27 20.13 -19.16 6.10
N ASN A 28 19.30 -18.53 6.94
CA ASN A 28 17.84 -18.66 6.85
C ASN A 28 17.21 -17.49 6.05
N PHE A 29 17.98 -16.45 5.75
CA PHE A 29 17.48 -15.25 5.09
C PHE A 29 16.82 -15.53 3.73
N ALA A 30 17.46 -16.40 2.90
CA ALA A 30 16.97 -16.72 1.57
C ALA A 30 15.63 -17.46 1.63
N GLU A 31 15.48 -18.39 2.57
CA GLU A 31 14.25 -19.16 2.77
C GLU A 31 13.10 -18.28 3.23
N PHE A 32 13.34 -17.40 4.20
CA PHE A 32 12.30 -16.47 4.69
C PHE A 32 11.86 -15.48 3.61
N LEU A 33 12.80 -14.98 2.80
CA LEU A 33 12.48 -14.10 1.70
C LEU A 33 11.65 -14.82 0.61
N GLU A 34 12.00 -16.04 0.26
CA GLU A 34 11.23 -16.84 -0.69
C GLU A 34 9.80 -17.09 -0.17
N ASN A 35 9.67 -17.44 1.10
CA ASN A 35 8.38 -17.66 1.75
C ASN A 35 7.54 -16.39 1.75
N ASP A 36 8.13 -15.23 2.05
CA ASP A 36 7.41 -13.94 1.99
C ASP A 36 6.89 -13.64 0.58
N VAL A 37 7.68 -13.88 -0.44
CA VAL A 37 7.26 -13.69 -1.84
C VAL A 37 6.10 -14.64 -2.20
N LYS A 38 6.17 -15.91 -1.77
CA LYS A 38 5.09 -16.89 -1.99
C LYS A 38 3.79 -16.46 -1.29
N ILE A 39 3.87 -16.04 -0.02
CA ILE A 39 2.72 -15.53 0.75
C ILE A 39 2.07 -14.35 0.04
N ARG A 40 2.85 -13.33 -0.34
CA ARG A 40 2.32 -12.15 -1.02
C ARG A 40 1.67 -12.49 -2.36
N LYS A 41 2.32 -13.28 -3.20
CA LYS A 41 1.75 -13.70 -4.49
C LYS A 41 0.43 -14.45 -4.32
N PHE A 42 0.38 -15.39 -3.39
CA PHE A 42 -0.81 -16.17 -3.11
C PHE A 42 -1.97 -15.29 -2.62
N LEU A 43 -1.72 -14.44 -1.62
CA LEU A 43 -2.75 -13.57 -1.06
C LEU A 43 -3.28 -12.54 -2.06
N PHE A 44 -2.41 -11.88 -2.83
CA PHE A 44 -2.86 -10.95 -3.86
C PHE A 44 -3.66 -11.63 -4.98
N ALA A 45 -3.32 -12.87 -5.33
CA ALA A 45 -4.09 -13.63 -6.31
C ALA A 45 -5.48 -14.03 -5.79
N LYS A 46 -5.54 -14.49 -4.53
CA LYS A 46 -6.78 -14.99 -3.93
C LYS A 46 -7.73 -13.89 -3.47
N LEU A 47 -7.19 -12.77 -3.00
CA LEU A 47 -7.94 -11.66 -2.41
C LEU A 47 -8.15 -10.48 -3.37
N LYS A 48 -8.20 -10.71 -4.67
CA LYS A 48 -8.42 -9.64 -5.67
C LYS A 48 -9.66 -8.79 -5.39
N ASP A 49 -10.75 -9.40 -4.90
CA ASP A 49 -12.02 -8.70 -4.65
C ASP A 49 -12.10 -8.03 -3.29
N ALA A 50 -11.18 -8.37 -2.39
CA ALA A 50 -11.13 -7.83 -1.04
C ALA A 50 -10.52 -6.42 -0.97
N ALA A 51 -9.99 -5.88 -2.07
CA ALA A 51 -9.31 -4.58 -2.10
C ALA A 51 -8.20 -4.48 -1.05
N VAL A 52 -7.14 -5.29 -1.22
CA VAL A 52 -5.99 -5.37 -0.31
C VAL A 52 -5.07 -4.18 -0.54
N ALA A 53 -4.86 -3.39 0.50
CA ALA A 53 -3.97 -2.22 0.44
C ALA A 53 -2.49 -2.59 0.61
N SER A 54 -2.16 -3.40 1.62
CA SER A 54 -0.81 -3.87 1.89
C SER A 54 -0.84 -5.15 2.72
N ILE A 55 0.24 -5.92 2.64
CA ILE A 55 0.43 -7.15 3.42
C ILE A 55 1.72 -6.98 4.21
N ILE A 56 1.60 -6.92 5.53
CA ILE A 56 2.73 -6.82 6.45
C ILE A 56 3.00 -8.23 6.99
N ILE A 57 4.26 -8.64 7.01
CA ILE A 57 4.69 -9.94 7.50
C ILE A 57 5.63 -9.72 8.67
N GLU A 58 5.24 -10.22 9.83
CA GLU A 58 6.03 -10.17 11.06
C GLU A 58 6.41 -11.58 11.48
N ARG A 59 7.68 -11.81 11.79
CA ARG A 59 8.17 -13.09 12.29
C ARG A 59 8.76 -12.91 13.68
N SER A 60 8.25 -13.69 14.62
CA SER A 60 8.71 -13.65 16.00
C SER A 60 8.59 -15.05 16.63
N ASN A 61 9.63 -15.51 17.29
CA ASN A 61 9.65 -16.79 18.02
C ASN A 61 9.16 -18.02 17.21
N GLY A 62 9.53 -18.10 15.93
CA GLY A 62 9.15 -19.23 15.06
C GLY A 62 7.69 -19.21 14.58
N LYS A 63 6.93 -18.14 14.84
CA LYS A 63 5.59 -17.90 14.31
C LYS A 63 5.62 -16.81 13.27
N THR A 64 4.86 -16.99 12.20
CA THR A 64 4.70 -16.00 11.14
C THR A 64 3.32 -15.37 11.24
N GLU A 65 3.27 -14.08 11.54
CA GLU A 65 2.04 -13.30 11.52
C GLU A 65 1.94 -12.50 10.23
N VAL A 66 0.82 -12.66 9.52
CA VAL A 66 0.52 -11.96 8.27
C VAL A 66 -0.63 -11.01 8.50
N ILE A 67 -0.34 -9.71 8.52
CA ILE A 67 -1.33 -8.66 8.71
C ILE A 67 -1.79 -8.17 7.34
N VAL A 68 -3.06 -8.40 7.02
CA VAL A 68 -3.68 -8.00 5.76
C VAL A 68 -4.47 -6.71 5.97
N ASN A 69 -4.00 -5.61 5.40
CA ASN A 69 -4.71 -4.35 5.38
C ASN A 69 -5.68 -4.32 4.20
N THR A 70 -6.98 -4.29 4.45
CA THR A 70 -8.03 -4.35 3.43
C THR A 70 -9.11 -3.30 3.65
N ALA A 71 -9.74 -2.84 2.56
CA ALA A 71 -10.92 -1.97 2.62
C ALA A 71 -12.22 -2.76 2.83
N LYS A 72 -12.21 -4.09 2.59
CA LYS A 72 -13.39 -4.95 2.71
C LYS A 72 -13.08 -6.16 3.58
N PRO A 73 -12.97 -6.01 4.90
CA PRO A 73 -12.61 -7.11 5.80
C PRO A 73 -13.59 -8.27 5.74
N GLY A 74 -14.89 -8.02 5.53
CA GLY A 74 -15.91 -9.05 5.44
C GLY A 74 -15.68 -10.07 4.32
N VAL A 75 -15.09 -9.64 3.19
CA VAL A 75 -14.77 -10.55 2.08
C VAL A 75 -13.61 -11.50 2.43
N VAL A 76 -12.66 -11.04 3.25
CA VAL A 76 -11.51 -11.85 3.68
C VAL A 76 -11.92 -12.84 4.76
N ILE A 77 -12.77 -12.41 5.70
CA ILE A 77 -13.26 -13.25 6.80
C ILE A 77 -14.19 -14.32 6.26
N GLY A 78 -15.06 -13.95 5.31
CA GLY A 78 -16.10 -14.82 4.78
C GLY A 78 -17.23 -15.07 5.75
N HIS A 79 -18.12 -15.98 5.38
CA HIS A 79 -19.23 -16.37 6.24
C HIS A 79 -18.70 -17.19 7.43
N ASN A 80 -19.00 -16.76 8.66
CA ASN A 80 -18.57 -17.39 9.91
C ASN A 80 -17.04 -17.65 10.06
N GLY A 81 -16.20 -16.95 9.28
CA GLY A 81 -14.74 -17.15 9.36
C GLY A 81 -14.20 -18.32 8.55
N GLU A 82 -15.02 -19.01 7.74
CA GLU A 82 -14.57 -20.18 6.97
C GLU A 82 -13.47 -19.83 5.94
N GLU A 83 -13.59 -18.67 5.28
CA GLU A 83 -12.61 -18.29 4.25
C GLU A 83 -11.23 -18.01 4.83
N ILE A 84 -11.14 -17.33 5.96
CA ILE A 84 -9.86 -17.08 6.62
C ILE A 84 -9.20 -18.37 7.09
N GLU A 85 -9.97 -19.36 7.58
CA GLU A 85 -9.41 -20.64 7.97
C GLU A 85 -8.91 -21.45 6.78
N LYS A 86 -9.62 -21.41 5.65
CA LYS A 86 -9.17 -22.04 4.40
C LYS A 86 -7.84 -21.41 3.93
N ILE A 87 -7.77 -20.07 3.92
CA ILE A 87 -6.57 -19.34 3.53
C ILE A 87 -5.41 -19.68 4.47
N LYS A 88 -5.63 -19.72 5.78
CA LYS A 88 -4.64 -20.10 6.78
C LYS A 88 -4.07 -21.50 6.52
N LYS A 89 -4.94 -22.49 6.30
CA LYS A 89 -4.55 -23.88 6.03
C LYS A 89 -3.74 -24.00 4.73
N GLU A 90 -4.15 -23.30 3.68
CA GLU A 90 -3.43 -23.29 2.39
C GLU A 90 -2.05 -22.63 2.52
N LEU A 91 -1.96 -21.49 3.23
CA LEU A 91 -0.68 -20.81 3.49
C LEU A 91 0.27 -21.67 4.32
N SER A 92 -0.22 -22.28 5.40
CA SER A 92 0.63 -23.14 6.24
C SER A 92 1.17 -24.35 5.47
N LYS A 93 0.41 -24.88 4.50
CA LYS A 93 0.91 -25.94 3.59
C LYS A 93 1.96 -25.42 2.61
N LEU A 94 1.79 -24.20 2.07
CA LEU A 94 2.71 -23.59 1.11
C LEU A 94 4.06 -23.25 1.72
N VAL A 95 4.06 -22.71 2.95
CA VAL A 95 5.26 -22.17 3.62
C VAL A 95 5.89 -23.19 4.57
N LYS A 96 5.13 -24.23 4.96
CA LYS A 96 5.51 -25.25 5.97
C LYS A 96 5.80 -24.65 7.36
N GLU A 97 5.21 -23.50 7.66
CA GLU A 97 5.32 -22.79 8.93
C GLU A 97 3.93 -22.59 9.53
N ASP A 98 3.86 -22.32 10.85
CA ASP A 98 2.60 -21.89 11.48
C ASP A 98 2.36 -20.43 11.15
N VAL A 99 1.32 -20.17 10.33
CA VAL A 99 0.95 -18.83 9.86
C VAL A 99 -0.32 -18.40 10.56
N GLN A 100 -0.26 -17.23 11.21
CA GLN A 100 -1.43 -16.54 11.75
C GLN A 100 -1.80 -15.38 10.84
N ILE A 101 -3.10 -15.20 10.56
CA ILE A 101 -3.59 -14.10 9.73
C ILE A 101 -4.37 -13.14 10.60
N SER A 102 -3.93 -11.88 10.59
CA SER A 102 -4.60 -10.75 11.23
C SER A 102 -5.15 -9.81 10.16
N ILE A 103 -6.38 -9.33 10.32
CA ILE A 103 -7.01 -8.44 9.35
C ILE A 103 -7.15 -7.05 9.97
N MET A 104 -6.69 -6.04 9.24
CA MET A 104 -6.86 -4.65 9.62
C MET A 104 -7.67 -3.90 8.55
N GLU A 105 -8.67 -3.16 9.00
CA GLU A 105 -9.50 -2.35 8.12
C GLU A 105 -8.83 -1.03 7.75
N VAL A 106 -8.86 -0.68 6.47
CA VAL A 106 -8.46 0.63 5.95
C VAL A 106 -9.65 1.56 5.97
N LYS A 107 -9.71 2.46 6.95
CA LYS A 107 -10.84 3.40 7.16
C LYS A 107 -11.12 4.29 5.94
N ASN A 108 -10.07 4.78 5.27
CA ASN A 108 -10.18 5.69 4.13
C ASN A 108 -9.53 5.07 2.89
N PRO A 109 -10.24 4.25 2.10
CA PRO A 109 -9.68 3.60 0.92
C PRO A 109 -9.24 4.60 -0.17
N ASP A 110 -9.94 5.71 -0.33
CA ASP A 110 -9.63 6.75 -1.31
C ASP A 110 -8.34 7.53 -1.00
N MET A 111 -7.78 7.40 0.21
CA MET A 111 -6.48 7.95 0.60
C MET A 111 -5.33 6.93 0.47
N ASN A 112 -5.60 5.73 0.00
CA ASN A 112 -4.58 4.71 -0.21
C ASN A 112 -4.25 4.59 -1.71
N ALA A 113 -2.97 4.83 -2.05
CA ALA A 113 -2.55 4.88 -3.45
C ALA A 113 -2.78 3.55 -4.18
N ARG A 114 -2.61 2.39 -3.50
CA ARG A 114 -2.81 1.10 -4.11
C ARG A 114 -4.27 0.83 -4.46
N LEU A 115 -5.18 1.11 -3.52
CA LEU A 115 -6.61 0.91 -3.74
C LEU A 115 -7.16 1.82 -4.84
N VAL A 116 -6.69 3.07 -4.88
CA VAL A 116 -7.05 4.02 -5.95
C VAL A 116 -6.52 3.55 -7.30
N ALA A 117 -5.27 3.05 -7.36
CA ALA A 117 -4.68 2.53 -8.59
C ALA A 117 -5.42 1.28 -9.09
N GLU A 118 -5.76 0.34 -8.20
CA GLU A 118 -6.59 -0.84 -8.53
C GLU A 118 -7.99 -0.44 -8.99
N GLY A 119 -8.58 0.58 -8.38
CA GLY A 119 -9.87 1.11 -8.81
C GLY A 119 -9.85 1.68 -10.24
N ILE A 120 -8.76 2.38 -10.61
CA ILE A 120 -8.55 2.86 -11.98
C ILE A 120 -8.32 1.69 -12.93
N ALA A 121 -7.46 0.72 -12.55
CA ALA A 121 -7.14 -0.45 -13.35
C ALA A 121 -8.40 -1.27 -13.68
N ARG A 122 -9.23 -1.58 -12.70
CA ARG A 122 -10.50 -2.30 -12.89
C ARG A 122 -11.48 -1.56 -13.82
N GLN A 123 -11.55 -0.21 -13.73
CA GLN A 123 -12.38 0.57 -14.64
C GLN A 123 -11.88 0.48 -16.08
N ILE A 124 -10.54 0.48 -16.30
CA ILE A 124 -9.94 0.33 -17.63
C ILE A 124 -10.17 -1.10 -18.16
N GLU A 125 -10.04 -2.13 -17.36
CA GLU A 125 -10.35 -3.52 -17.72
C GLU A 125 -11.82 -3.69 -18.13
N ASN A 126 -12.72 -2.97 -17.45
CA ASN A 126 -14.14 -2.90 -17.80
C ASN A 126 -14.44 -1.95 -18.98
N ARG A 127 -13.43 -1.60 -19.78
CA ARG A 127 -13.54 -0.76 -20.99
C ARG A 127 -14.06 0.66 -20.74
N ALA A 128 -13.96 1.16 -19.50
CA ALA A 128 -14.27 2.55 -19.22
C ALA A 128 -13.17 3.48 -19.79
N SER A 129 -13.55 4.71 -20.12
CA SER A 129 -12.59 5.71 -20.57
C SER A 129 -11.54 5.99 -19.48
N PHE A 130 -10.27 5.79 -19.79
CA PHE A 130 -9.16 6.05 -18.88
C PHE A 130 -9.11 7.49 -18.37
N ARG A 131 -9.60 8.48 -19.17
CA ARG A 131 -9.69 9.89 -18.76
C ARG A 131 -10.75 10.09 -17.68
N VAL A 132 -11.90 9.47 -17.83
CA VAL A 132 -13.00 9.55 -16.86
C VAL A 132 -12.59 8.82 -15.56
N ALA A 133 -11.97 7.63 -15.68
CA ALA A 133 -11.50 6.85 -14.55
C ALA A 133 -10.50 7.65 -13.69
N GLN A 134 -9.49 8.27 -14.32
CA GLN A 134 -8.51 9.10 -13.61
C GLN A 134 -9.16 10.33 -12.95
N LYS A 135 -9.99 11.08 -13.67
CA LYS A 135 -10.66 12.27 -13.11
C LYS A 135 -11.60 11.94 -11.95
N ARG A 136 -12.30 10.79 -12.01
CA ARG A 136 -13.14 10.31 -10.91
C ARG A 136 -12.30 9.98 -9.68
N ALA A 137 -11.22 9.23 -9.86
CA ALA A 137 -10.30 8.88 -8.78
C ALA A 137 -9.71 10.14 -8.12
N ILE A 138 -9.24 11.11 -8.90
CA ILE A 138 -8.71 12.38 -8.40
C ILE A 138 -9.76 13.10 -7.55
N ARG A 139 -10.97 13.26 -8.06
CA ARG A 139 -12.07 13.93 -7.34
C ARG A 139 -12.37 13.23 -6.01
N ASN A 140 -12.44 11.90 -5.99
CA ASN A 140 -12.73 11.15 -4.76
C ASN A 140 -11.61 11.32 -3.73
N THR A 141 -10.36 11.18 -4.16
CA THR A 141 -9.20 11.35 -3.26
C THR A 141 -9.10 12.77 -2.69
N MET A 142 -9.37 13.80 -3.48
CA MET A 142 -9.40 15.18 -2.98
C MET A 142 -10.55 15.41 -2.01
N LYS A 143 -11.73 14.82 -2.25
CA LYS A 143 -12.85 14.84 -1.30
C LYS A 143 -12.54 14.10 0.01
N ALA A 144 -11.74 13.02 -0.05
CA ALA A 144 -11.30 12.29 1.13
C ALA A 144 -10.28 13.07 1.99
N GLY A 145 -9.82 14.25 1.53
CA GLY A 145 -8.93 15.14 2.29
C GLY A 145 -7.44 15.02 1.94
N ALA A 146 -7.09 14.43 0.83
CA ALA A 146 -5.70 14.47 0.34
C ALA A 146 -5.30 15.90 -0.05
N LYS A 147 -4.06 16.29 0.22
CA LYS A 147 -3.52 17.61 -0.15
C LYS A 147 -3.07 17.70 -1.61
N GLY A 148 -2.94 16.54 -2.26
CA GLY A 148 -2.63 16.46 -3.68
C GLY A 148 -2.60 15.03 -4.17
N ILE A 149 -2.94 14.85 -5.43
CA ILE A 149 -2.89 13.56 -6.13
C ILE A 149 -2.35 13.75 -7.53
N LYS A 150 -1.56 12.76 -7.98
CA LYS A 150 -1.10 12.61 -9.36
C LYS A 150 -1.38 11.20 -9.82
N THR A 151 -1.97 11.08 -10.99
CA THR A 151 -2.18 9.80 -11.68
C THR A 151 -1.45 9.83 -13.00
N ALA A 152 -0.92 8.69 -13.43
CA ALA A 152 -0.36 8.52 -14.75
C ALA A 152 -0.72 7.13 -15.27
N VAL A 153 -1.27 7.08 -16.46
CA VAL A 153 -1.64 5.84 -17.13
C VAL A 153 -0.82 5.73 -18.41
N SER A 154 -0.15 4.60 -18.60
CA SER A 154 0.78 4.36 -19.70
C SER A 154 0.52 3.04 -20.39
N GLY A 155 0.59 3.03 -21.72
CA GLY A 155 0.34 1.86 -22.55
C GLY A 155 -0.44 2.20 -23.81
N ARG A 156 -1.07 1.20 -24.42
CA ARG A 156 -1.94 1.36 -25.59
C ARG A 156 -3.33 1.87 -25.19
N LEU A 157 -3.40 3.16 -24.87
CA LEU A 157 -4.61 3.79 -24.33
C LEU A 157 -5.73 3.81 -25.36
N GLY A 158 -6.86 3.20 -25.01
CA GLY A 158 -8.01 3.06 -25.89
C GLY A 158 -7.78 2.13 -27.09
N GLY A 159 -6.78 1.25 -27.04
CA GLY A 159 -6.42 0.32 -28.11
C GLY A 159 -5.57 0.93 -29.23
N ALA A 160 -5.03 2.14 -29.03
CA ALA A 160 -4.14 2.79 -30.00
C ALA A 160 -2.88 1.94 -30.25
N ASP A 161 -2.39 1.93 -31.50
CA ASP A 161 -1.18 1.17 -31.86
C ASP A 161 0.07 1.73 -31.19
N MET A 162 0.18 3.04 -31.10
CA MET A 162 1.26 3.70 -30.39
C MET A 162 0.94 3.83 -28.89
N ALA A 163 1.83 3.30 -28.06
CA ALA A 163 1.76 3.50 -26.61
C ALA A 163 2.08 4.96 -26.25
N ARG A 164 1.33 5.50 -25.32
CA ARG A 164 1.57 6.83 -24.76
C ARG A 164 1.29 6.86 -23.26
N THR A 165 1.74 7.93 -22.61
CA THR A 165 1.47 8.19 -21.20
C THR A 165 0.61 9.43 -21.09
N GLU A 166 -0.55 9.31 -20.44
CA GLU A 166 -1.38 10.45 -20.07
C GLU A 166 -1.48 10.53 -18.52
N GLY A 167 -1.23 11.72 -17.99
CA GLY A 167 -1.27 11.95 -16.55
C GLY A 167 -2.06 13.20 -16.19
N TYR A 168 -2.71 13.14 -15.03
CA TYR A 168 -3.44 14.25 -14.44
C TYR A 168 -2.95 14.46 -13.02
N SER A 169 -2.94 15.71 -12.56
CA SER A 169 -2.56 16.06 -11.20
C SER A 169 -3.44 17.17 -10.66
N GLU A 170 -3.74 17.10 -9.38
CA GLU A 170 -4.48 18.13 -8.65
C GLU A 170 -3.83 18.32 -7.26
N GLY A 171 -3.73 19.58 -6.82
CA GLY A 171 -3.05 19.92 -5.58
C GLY A 171 -1.52 19.90 -5.67
N ASN A 172 -0.85 19.98 -4.53
CA ASN A 172 0.61 19.97 -4.42
C ASN A 172 1.13 18.56 -4.15
N ILE A 173 2.25 18.16 -4.80
CA ILE A 173 2.87 16.85 -4.61
C ILE A 173 4.38 17.02 -4.50
N PRO A 174 4.88 17.26 -3.29
CA PRO A 174 6.31 17.50 -3.05
C PRO A 174 7.08 16.19 -3.05
N LEU A 175 7.53 15.71 -4.21
CA LEU A 175 8.23 14.43 -4.34
C LEU A 175 9.62 14.45 -3.70
N HIS A 176 10.29 15.61 -3.67
CA HIS A 176 11.64 15.76 -3.13
C HIS A 176 11.66 16.06 -1.62
N THR A 177 10.55 16.50 -1.04
CA THR A 177 10.46 16.80 0.40
C THR A 177 10.35 15.49 1.18
N ILE A 178 11.38 15.15 1.96
CA ILE A 178 11.45 13.88 2.69
C ILE A 178 10.37 13.79 3.79
N ARG A 179 10.09 14.89 4.48
CA ARG A 179 9.06 14.95 5.53
C ARG A 179 7.62 14.83 5.01
N ALA A 180 7.42 14.95 3.69
CA ALA A 180 6.10 14.78 3.08
C ALA A 180 5.67 13.31 3.08
N ASP A 181 4.49 13.01 3.60
CA ASP A 181 3.90 11.67 3.49
C ASP A 181 3.28 11.51 2.10
N VAL A 182 4.05 10.90 1.22
CA VAL A 182 3.61 10.55 -0.14
C VAL A 182 3.44 9.06 -0.21
N ASP A 183 2.21 8.63 -0.50
CA ASP A 183 1.88 7.25 -0.82
C ASP A 183 2.00 7.03 -2.33
N TYR A 184 2.49 5.87 -2.74
CA TYR A 184 2.71 5.54 -4.15
C TYR A 184 2.32 4.11 -4.44
N ALA A 185 1.66 3.90 -5.57
CA ALA A 185 1.38 2.57 -6.07
C ALA A 185 1.53 2.49 -7.59
N HIS A 186 1.95 1.32 -8.04
CA HIS A 186 1.95 0.93 -9.44
C HIS A 186 1.14 -0.36 -9.57
N VAL A 187 0.14 -0.33 -10.44
CA VAL A 187 -0.75 -1.46 -10.74
C VAL A 187 -0.87 -1.62 -12.24
N GLU A 188 -0.97 -2.83 -12.72
CA GLU A 188 -1.19 -3.16 -14.11
C GLU A 188 -2.66 -3.53 -14.34
N ALA A 189 -3.25 -3.00 -15.40
CA ALA A 189 -4.56 -3.38 -15.91
C ALA A 189 -4.38 -4.30 -17.11
N ASP A 190 -5.01 -5.47 -17.08
CA ASP A 190 -4.97 -6.44 -18.18
C ASP A 190 -6.06 -6.15 -19.18
N THR A 191 -5.67 -5.69 -20.38
CA THR A 191 -6.61 -5.40 -21.46
C THR A 191 -6.39 -6.32 -22.65
N THR A 192 -7.37 -6.39 -23.54
CA THR A 192 -7.28 -7.18 -24.79
C THR A 192 -6.13 -6.76 -25.70
N TYR A 193 -5.66 -5.52 -25.57
CA TYR A 193 -4.56 -4.95 -26.37
C TYR A 193 -3.22 -4.96 -25.66
N GLY A 194 -3.15 -5.58 -24.48
CA GLY A 194 -1.95 -5.66 -23.66
C GLY A 194 -2.12 -5.00 -22.29
N LYS A 195 -1.03 -4.93 -21.53
CA LYS A 195 -1.02 -4.36 -20.18
C LYS A 195 -0.94 -2.84 -20.21
N ILE A 196 -1.73 -2.19 -19.37
CA ILE A 196 -1.70 -0.76 -19.14
C ILE A 196 -1.21 -0.51 -17.73
N GLY A 197 -0.09 0.20 -17.58
CA GLY A 197 0.47 0.56 -16.28
C GLY A 197 -0.24 1.78 -15.68
N VAL A 198 -0.73 1.66 -14.45
CA VAL A 198 -1.35 2.74 -13.68
C VAL A 198 -0.44 3.10 -12.53
N LYS A 199 -0.01 4.36 -12.45
CA LYS A 199 0.81 4.89 -11.35
C LYS A 199 0.03 5.98 -10.64
N VAL A 200 -0.02 5.92 -9.31
CA VAL A 200 -0.73 6.88 -8.47
C VAL A 200 0.20 7.37 -7.35
N TRP A 201 0.21 8.67 -7.13
CA TRP A 201 0.90 9.35 -6.03
C TRP A 201 -0.14 10.13 -5.26
N ILE A 202 -0.23 9.93 -3.95
CA ILE A 202 -1.14 10.66 -3.06
C ILE A 202 -0.33 11.35 -1.96
N TYR A 203 -0.47 12.65 -1.86
CA TYR A 203 0.13 13.43 -0.80
C TYR A 203 -0.87 13.64 0.34
N LYS A 204 -0.56 13.07 1.51
CA LYS A 204 -1.42 13.15 2.71
C LYS A 204 -1.12 14.36 3.58
N GLY A 205 0.10 14.87 3.54
CA GLY A 205 0.56 16.00 4.35
C GLY A 205 2.00 15.82 4.80
N GLU A 206 2.46 16.69 5.68
CA GLU A 206 3.81 16.61 6.26
C GLU A 206 3.76 15.91 7.62
N ILE A 207 4.73 15.03 7.86
CA ILE A 207 4.98 14.42 9.17
C ILE A 207 6.12 15.20 9.80
N LEU A 208 5.80 16.03 10.77
CA LEU A 208 6.78 16.72 11.59
C LEU A 208 7.12 15.84 12.80
N ALA A 209 8.41 15.76 13.14
CA ALA A 209 8.80 15.15 14.41
C ALA A 209 8.07 15.88 15.55
N LYS A 210 7.35 15.14 16.40
CA LYS A 210 6.80 15.73 17.63
C LYS A 210 7.99 16.31 18.40
N LYS A 211 8.04 17.63 18.60
CA LYS A 211 8.92 18.19 19.59
C LYS A 211 8.59 17.46 20.90
N ASN A 212 9.52 16.69 21.42
CA ASN A 212 9.45 16.28 22.81
C ASN A 212 9.43 17.63 23.57
N GLU A 213 8.28 18.04 24.07
CA GLU A 213 8.21 19.08 25.06
C GLU A 213 8.96 18.50 26.26
N GLY A 214 10.22 18.84 26.30
CA GLY A 214 11.17 18.42 27.32
C GLY A 214 10.58 18.78 28.67
N GLY A 215 10.61 17.83 29.57
CA GLY A 215 10.02 17.87 30.88
C GLY A 215 10.19 19.25 31.54
N LYS A 216 9.09 19.84 31.92
CA LYS A 216 9.07 20.77 33.01
C LYS A 216 9.68 20.03 34.21
N LYS A 217 10.93 20.34 34.51
CA LYS A 217 11.51 20.06 35.83
C LYS A 217 10.67 20.88 36.81
N ASP A 218 9.78 20.22 37.49
CA ASP A 218 9.15 20.79 38.68
C ASP A 218 10.27 21.09 39.65
N GLY A 219 10.55 22.41 39.74
CA GLY A 219 11.50 22.94 40.72
C GLY A 219 10.99 22.63 42.11
N SER A 220 11.74 21.79 42.79
CA SER A 220 11.62 21.55 44.20
C SER A 220 11.61 22.86 44.98
N ASN A 221 10.47 23.20 45.53
CA ASN A 221 10.36 24.25 46.52
C ASN A 221 10.72 23.64 47.90
N SER A 222 12.01 23.65 48.18
CA SER A 222 12.48 23.52 49.59
C SER A 222 12.25 24.86 50.28
N LYS A 223 11.16 25.01 51.04
CA LYS A 223 11.06 26.04 52.08
C LYS A 223 11.27 25.40 53.41
N LYS A 224 12.36 25.88 54.03
CA LYS A 224 12.62 25.91 55.46
C LYS A 224 11.39 26.32 56.26
N ASN A 225 11.08 25.59 57.29
CA ASN A 225 11.06 26.04 58.70
C ASN A 225 10.89 24.81 59.57
#